data_adc5bd5dea5161117f9f3dcb93ce1cd5
#
_entry.id   adc5bd5dea5161117f9f3dcb93ce1cd5
#
_cell.length_a   1.000
_cell.length_b   1.000
_cell.length_c   1.000
_cell.angle_alpha   90.00
_cell.angle_beta   90.00
_cell.angle_gamma   90.00
#
_symmetry.space_group_name_H-M   'P 1'
#
loop_
_entity.id
_entity.type
_entity.pdbx_description
1 polymer ?
#
loop_
_entity_poly.entity_id
_entity_poly.type
_entity_poly.pdbx_seq_one_letter_code
_entity_poly.pdbx_strand_id
1 'polypeptide(L)'
;MKKYSDIDKLLIKSNDILDMLFNIKSLGRPYPADKIEESESMTKSNRKLVNNLMRVNHAGEVSAQGLYIGHAILAKTKDQKEMMLRMASEEKDHLEWCEKRIKELKGNTSIFNPVWFSGSIAIGMLSSISNDKNALGFIEETEKQVAEHLESHIKKLPKDDKKTYSILKKMKSDEEHHAVSYTHLRA
;
A
#
# COMPACT_ATOMS: atom_id res chain seq x y z
N MET A 1 -25.66 -26.20 17.25
CA MET A 1 -25.17 -24.94 16.64
C MET A 1 -25.80 -23.74 17.34
N LYS A 2 -25.00 -22.81 17.91
CA LYS A 2 -25.54 -21.56 18.48
C LYS A 2 -26.20 -20.73 17.36
N LYS A 3 -27.48 -20.42 17.50
CA LYS A 3 -28.13 -19.43 16.61
C LYS A 3 -27.80 -18.04 17.16
N TYR A 4 -27.02 -17.27 16.40
CA TYR A 4 -26.75 -15.88 16.71
C TYR A 4 -27.97 -15.01 16.41
N SER A 5 -28.28 -14.07 17.29
CA SER A 5 -29.28 -13.03 17.04
C SER A 5 -28.79 -12.10 15.94
N ASP A 6 -29.68 -11.26 15.38
CA ASP A 6 -29.28 -10.28 14.35
C ASP A 6 -28.37 -9.20 14.93
N ILE A 7 -28.53 -8.90 16.23
CA ILE A 7 -27.58 -8.01 16.96
C ILE A 7 -26.20 -8.65 17.04
N ASP A 8 -26.11 -9.94 17.40
CA ASP A 8 -24.82 -10.65 17.46
C ASP A 8 -24.12 -10.64 16.09
N LYS A 9 -24.87 -10.89 15.01
CA LYS A 9 -24.33 -10.84 13.63
C LYS A 9 -23.82 -9.45 13.26
N LEU A 10 -24.55 -8.40 13.65
CA LEU A 10 -24.14 -7.01 13.44
C LEU A 10 -22.85 -6.70 14.22
N LEU A 11 -22.77 -7.08 15.48
CA LEU A 11 -21.59 -6.87 16.31
C LEU A 11 -20.37 -7.62 15.76
N ILE A 12 -20.52 -8.88 15.35
CA ILE A 12 -19.45 -9.66 14.73
C ILE A 12 -18.96 -8.95 13.47
N LYS A 13 -19.87 -8.52 12.58
CA LYS A 13 -19.49 -7.81 11.34
C LYS A 13 -18.79 -6.48 11.62
N SER A 14 -19.25 -5.73 12.63
CA SER A 14 -18.61 -4.48 13.03
C SER A 14 -17.20 -4.72 13.57
N ASN A 15 -17.02 -5.76 14.38
CA ASN A 15 -15.71 -6.14 14.89
C ASN A 15 -14.76 -6.58 13.79
N ASP A 16 -15.23 -7.35 12.80
CA ASP A 16 -14.45 -7.73 11.62
C ASP A 16 -13.98 -6.50 10.84
N ILE A 17 -14.84 -5.48 10.69
CA ILE A 17 -14.47 -4.23 10.03
C ILE A 17 -13.41 -3.48 10.82
N LEU A 18 -13.57 -3.36 12.14
CA LEU A 18 -12.58 -2.72 13.00
C LEU A 18 -11.24 -3.46 12.95
N ASP A 19 -11.26 -4.77 12.91
CA ASP A 19 -10.05 -5.59 12.76
C ASP A 19 -9.33 -5.30 11.43
N MET A 20 -10.07 -5.22 10.32
CA MET A 20 -9.52 -4.84 9.03
C MET A 20 -8.95 -3.41 9.00
N LEU A 21 -9.55 -2.49 9.74
CA LEU A 21 -9.11 -1.09 9.77
C LEU A 21 -7.85 -0.86 10.62
N PHE A 22 -7.70 -1.61 11.73
CA PHE A 22 -6.70 -1.29 12.75
C PHE A 22 -5.67 -2.38 12.99
N ASN A 23 -5.92 -3.62 12.56
CA ASN A 23 -5.09 -4.78 12.88
C ASN A 23 -4.42 -5.46 11.68
N ILE A 24 -4.38 -4.79 10.52
CA ILE A 24 -3.58 -5.28 9.37
C ILE A 24 -2.12 -5.34 9.78
N LYS A 25 -1.56 -6.54 9.73
CA LYS A 25 -0.16 -6.79 10.04
C LYS A 25 0.67 -6.77 8.75
N SER A 26 1.87 -6.24 8.86
CA SER A 26 2.91 -6.39 7.83
C SER A 26 3.27 -7.87 7.69
N LEU A 27 3.73 -8.28 6.51
CA LEU A 27 4.29 -9.62 6.28
C LEU A 27 5.67 -9.78 6.93
N GLY A 28 6.28 -8.67 7.37
CA GLY A 28 7.60 -8.66 7.99
C GLY A 28 8.73 -8.92 7.00
N ARG A 29 8.55 -8.55 5.74
CA ARG A 29 9.59 -8.68 4.72
C ARG A 29 10.81 -7.81 5.07
N PRO A 30 12.04 -8.26 4.76
CA PRO A 30 13.25 -7.51 5.08
C PRO A 30 13.24 -6.11 4.45
N TYR A 31 13.75 -5.12 5.19
CA TYR A 31 13.95 -3.77 4.66
C TYR A 31 14.99 -3.78 3.53
N PRO A 32 14.64 -3.36 2.29
CA PRO A 32 15.52 -3.52 1.14
C PRO A 32 16.86 -2.79 1.23
N ALA A 33 16.96 -1.79 2.10
CA ALA A 33 18.16 -0.98 2.30
C ALA A 33 18.94 -1.31 3.59
N ASP A 34 18.61 -2.41 4.27
CA ASP A 34 19.15 -2.71 5.61
C ASP A 34 20.69 -2.81 5.65
N LYS A 35 21.31 -3.35 4.59
CA LYS A 35 22.76 -3.52 4.45
C LYS A 35 23.44 -2.43 3.62
N ILE A 36 22.72 -1.36 3.29
CA ILE A 36 23.24 -0.27 2.45
C ILE A 36 23.55 0.93 3.35
N GLU A 37 24.77 1.43 3.30
CA GLU A 37 25.17 2.62 4.05
C GLU A 37 24.62 3.90 3.40
N GLU A 38 24.45 4.95 4.21
CA GLU A 38 24.06 6.27 3.72
C GLU A 38 25.21 6.88 2.91
N SER A 39 24.88 7.56 1.82
CA SER A 39 25.90 8.24 1.01
C SER A 39 26.50 9.43 1.78
N GLU A 40 27.82 9.48 1.88
CA GLU A 40 28.55 10.62 2.44
C GLU A 40 28.32 11.92 1.64
N SER A 41 28.01 11.81 0.33
CA SER A 41 27.77 12.93 -0.58
C SER A 41 26.34 13.49 -0.48
N MET A 42 25.49 12.99 0.40
CA MET A 42 24.10 13.42 0.55
C MET A 42 23.97 14.86 1.02
N THR A 43 23.84 15.78 0.06
CA THR A 43 23.65 17.21 0.35
C THR A 43 22.30 17.48 1.03
N LYS A 44 22.16 18.64 1.71
CA LYS A 44 20.87 19.07 2.29
C LYS A 44 19.77 19.16 1.25
N SER A 45 20.09 19.62 0.02
CA SER A 45 19.14 19.72 -1.09
C SER A 45 18.65 18.33 -1.52
N ASN A 46 19.59 17.40 -1.74
CA ASN A 46 19.28 16.03 -2.12
C ASN A 46 18.44 15.32 -1.05
N ARG A 47 18.81 15.49 0.23
CA ARG A 47 18.04 14.94 1.36
C ARG A 47 16.60 15.45 1.36
N LYS A 48 16.39 16.75 1.12
CA LYS A 48 15.04 17.34 1.02
C LYS A 48 14.25 16.78 -0.17
N LEU A 49 14.90 16.66 -1.33
CA LEU A 49 14.28 16.06 -2.52
C LEU A 49 13.83 14.63 -2.26
N VAL A 50 14.75 13.79 -1.79
CA VAL A 50 14.47 12.37 -1.52
C VAL A 50 13.38 12.22 -0.45
N ASN A 51 13.44 13.01 0.62
CA ASN A 51 12.40 13.00 1.65
C ASN A 51 11.01 13.34 1.08
N ASN A 52 10.92 14.32 0.18
CA ASN A 52 9.66 14.66 -0.47
C ASN A 52 9.15 13.53 -1.37
N LEU A 53 10.02 12.89 -2.15
CA LEU A 53 9.66 11.73 -2.98
C LEU A 53 9.15 10.57 -2.11
N MET A 54 9.88 10.21 -1.06
CA MET A 54 9.49 9.15 -0.14
C MET A 54 8.19 9.45 0.61
N ARG A 55 7.94 10.71 0.91
CA ARG A 55 6.70 11.15 1.55
C ARG A 55 5.48 11.02 0.62
N VAL A 56 5.66 11.27 -0.67
CA VAL A 56 4.63 11.04 -1.69
C VAL A 56 4.36 9.54 -1.83
N ASN A 57 5.43 8.71 -1.94
CA ASN A 57 5.27 7.26 -1.99
C ASN A 57 4.54 6.75 -0.76
N HIS A 58 4.96 7.14 0.45
CA HIS A 58 4.28 6.74 1.69
C HIS A 58 2.78 7.08 1.68
N ALA A 59 2.39 8.26 1.17
CA ALA A 59 0.98 8.63 1.06
C ALA A 59 0.24 7.77 0.01
N GLY A 60 0.94 7.34 -1.06
CA GLY A 60 0.46 6.37 -2.03
C GLY A 60 0.16 5.02 -1.38
N GLU A 61 1.10 4.47 -0.61
CA GLU A 61 0.94 3.19 0.10
C GLU A 61 -0.20 3.24 1.14
N VAL A 62 -0.35 4.38 1.85
CA VAL A 62 -1.52 4.60 2.72
C VAL A 62 -2.83 4.51 1.93
N SER A 63 -2.85 5.07 0.72
CA SER A 63 -4.02 5.03 -0.14
C SER A 63 -4.28 3.63 -0.70
N ALA A 64 -3.25 2.92 -1.14
CA ALA A 64 -3.36 1.55 -1.63
C ALA A 64 -3.87 0.61 -0.53
N GLN A 65 -3.32 0.70 0.68
CA GLN A 65 -3.81 -0.07 1.82
C GLN A 65 -5.31 0.21 2.10
N GLY A 66 -5.73 1.50 2.08
CA GLY A 66 -7.13 1.86 2.25
C GLY A 66 -8.02 1.29 1.14
N LEU A 67 -7.55 1.32 -0.11
CA LEU A 67 -8.25 0.77 -1.27
C LEU A 67 -8.53 -0.73 -1.09
N TYR A 68 -7.51 -1.52 -0.73
CA TYR A 68 -7.65 -2.95 -0.51
C TYR A 68 -8.58 -3.29 0.66
N ILE A 69 -8.50 -2.54 1.76
CA ILE A 69 -9.43 -2.69 2.89
C ILE A 69 -10.86 -2.40 2.45
N GLY A 70 -11.08 -1.33 1.67
CA GLY A 70 -12.39 -0.99 1.12
C GLY A 70 -12.97 -2.12 0.27
N HIS A 71 -12.16 -2.73 -0.59
CA HIS A 71 -12.53 -3.92 -1.35
C HIS A 71 -12.85 -5.12 -0.45
N ALA A 72 -12.04 -5.38 0.58
CA ALA A 72 -12.24 -6.48 1.50
C ALA A 72 -13.54 -6.37 2.32
N ILE A 73 -13.95 -5.15 2.70
CA ILE A 73 -15.20 -4.89 3.45
C ILE A 73 -16.43 -5.32 2.66
N LEU A 74 -16.43 -5.12 1.34
CA LEU A 74 -17.54 -5.45 0.45
C LEU A 74 -17.30 -6.69 -0.42
N ALA A 75 -16.23 -7.46 -0.15
CA ALA A 75 -15.95 -8.69 -0.88
C ALA A 75 -17.11 -9.68 -0.79
N LYS A 76 -17.48 -10.25 -1.94
CA LYS A 76 -18.63 -11.18 -2.06
C LYS A 76 -18.28 -12.60 -1.66
N THR A 77 -17.01 -12.97 -1.75
CA THR A 77 -16.51 -14.31 -1.38
C THR A 77 -15.39 -14.19 -0.36
N LYS A 78 -15.18 -15.30 0.38
CA LYS A 78 -14.09 -15.40 1.34
C LYS A 78 -12.72 -15.25 0.65
N ASP A 79 -12.55 -15.89 -0.49
CA ASP A 79 -11.30 -15.88 -1.24
C ASP A 79 -10.94 -14.46 -1.71
N GLN A 80 -11.93 -13.70 -2.21
CA GLN A 80 -11.74 -12.29 -2.55
C GLN A 80 -11.32 -11.46 -1.33
N LYS A 81 -12.00 -11.65 -0.18
CA LYS A 81 -11.66 -10.95 1.05
C LYS A 81 -10.22 -11.26 1.49
N GLU A 82 -9.84 -12.53 1.53
CA GLU A 82 -8.50 -12.97 1.94
C GLU A 82 -7.43 -12.42 0.98
N MET A 83 -7.68 -12.43 -0.33
CA MET A 83 -6.78 -11.85 -1.32
C MET A 83 -6.56 -10.35 -1.07
N MET A 84 -7.62 -9.58 -0.88
CA MET A 84 -7.52 -8.13 -0.63
C MET A 84 -6.78 -7.84 0.68
N LEU A 85 -7.04 -8.59 1.74
CA LEU A 85 -6.34 -8.43 3.02
C LEU A 85 -4.87 -8.81 2.93
N ARG A 86 -4.52 -9.81 2.10
CA ARG A 86 -3.13 -10.15 1.82
C ARG A 86 -2.42 -9.00 1.12
N MET A 87 -3.03 -8.41 0.08
CA MET A 87 -2.47 -7.23 -0.59
C MET A 87 -2.28 -6.07 0.40
N ALA A 88 -3.31 -5.76 1.21
CA ALA A 88 -3.19 -4.74 2.26
C ALA A 88 -2.01 -5.00 3.23
N SER A 89 -1.68 -6.28 3.50
CA SER A 89 -0.53 -6.66 4.33
C SER A 89 0.81 -6.46 3.60
N GLU A 90 0.85 -6.63 2.27
CA GLU A 90 2.03 -6.35 1.45
C GLU A 90 2.30 -4.85 1.37
N GLU A 91 1.25 -4.03 1.18
CA GLU A 91 1.36 -2.57 1.25
C GLU A 91 1.81 -2.07 2.63
N LYS A 92 1.49 -2.80 3.68
CA LYS A 92 1.98 -2.47 5.02
C LYS A 92 3.49 -2.57 5.13
N ASP A 93 4.13 -3.54 4.45
CA ASP A 93 5.59 -3.61 4.36
C ASP A 93 6.17 -2.40 3.61
N HIS A 94 5.60 -2.04 2.45
CA HIS A 94 6.00 -0.87 1.68
C HIS A 94 5.88 0.42 2.51
N LEU A 95 4.80 0.55 3.26
CA LEU A 95 4.53 1.67 4.16
C LEU A 95 5.62 1.77 5.23
N GLU A 96 5.96 0.66 5.89
CA GLU A 96 7.01 0.60 6.91
C GLU A 96 8.40 0.93 6.32
N TRP A 97 8.70 0.47 5.10
CA TRP A 97 9.95 0.82 4.42
C TRP A 97 10.03 2.30 4.08
N CYS A 98 8.96 2.88 3.57
CA CYS A 98 8.88 4.32 3.30
C CYS A 98 9.04 5.14 4.58
N GLU A 99 8.33 4.76 5.66
CA GLU A 99 8.39 5.45 6.94
C GLU A 99 9.80 5.37 7.55
N LYS A 100 10.44 4.20 7.52
CA LYS A 100 11.82 4.03 8.00
C LYS A 100 12.77 4.93 7.21
N ARG A 101 12.66 4.96 5.87
CA ARG A 101 13.51 5.84 5.03
C ARG A 101 13.29 7.32 5.33
N ILE A 102 12.06 7.76 5.48
CA ILE A 102 11.72 9.14 5.85
C ILE A 102 12.37 9.52 7.19
N LYS A 103 12.32 8.64 8.19
CA LYS A 103 12.97 8.84 9.50
C LYS A 103 14.50 8.94 9.38
N GLU A 104 15.14 8.06 8.59
CA GLU A 104 16.59 8.12 8.30
C GLU A 104 16.96 9.48 7.67
N LEU A 105 16.11 10.02 6.81
CA LEU A 105 16.27 11.33 6.17
C LEU A 105 15.92 12.51 7.12
N LYS A 106 15.53 12.25 8.37
CA LYS A 106 15.07 13.23 9.37
C LYS A 106 13.83 14.02 8.90
N GLY A 107 12.93 13.35 8.16
CA GLY A 107 11.68 13.89 7.66
C GLY A 107 10.47 13.42 8.47
N ASN A 108 9.29 13.82 8.02
CA ASN A 108 8.00 13.41 8.57
C ASN A 108 7.07 12.93 7.45
N THR A 109 6.18 12.00 7.78
CA THR A 109 5.11 11.55 6.89
C THR A 109 4.05 12.65 6.68
N SER A 110 3.08 12.43 5.79
CA SER A 110 2.02 13.39 5.53
C SER A 110 1.04 13.48 6.70
N ILE A 111 0.68 14.68 7.12
CA ILE A 111 -0.40 14.93 8.09
C ILE A 111 -1.78 14.60 7.51
N PHE A 112 -1.89 14.50 6.17
CA PHE A 112 -3.12 14.15 5.47
C PHE A 112 -3.33 12.64 5.28
N ASN A 113 -2.44 11.80 5.82
CA ASN A 113 -2.57 10.34 5.71
C ASN A 113 -3.95 9.81 6.15
N PRO A 114 -4.60 10.31 7.24
CA PRO A 114 -5.95 9.86 7.59
C PRO A 114 -6.99 10.19 6.51
N VAL A 115 -6.83 11.31 5.80
CA VAL A 115 -7.73 11.71 4.70
C VAL A 115 -7.53 10.79 3.49
N TRP A 116 -6.28 10.53 3.12
CA TRP A 116 -5.95 9.62 2.03
C TRP A 116 -6.46 8.21 2.31
N PHE A 117 -6.22 7.69 3.50
CA PHE A 117 -6.70 6.38 3.94
C PHE A 117 -8.22 6.26 3.86
N SER A 118 -8.95 7.18 4.51
CA SER A 118 -10.41 7.16 4.55
C SER A 118 -11.04 7.33 3.17
N GLY A 119 -10.48 8.25 2.36
CA GLY A 119 -10.94 8.47 0.98
C GLY A 119 -10.75 7.23 0.11
N SER A 120 -9.60 6.56 0.24
CA SER A 120 -9.30 5.35 -0.52
C SER A 120 -10.16 4.16 -0.10
N ILE A 121 -10.49 4.03 1.19
CA ILE A 121 -11.49 3.03 1.64
C ILE A 121 -12.82 3.25 0.92
N ALA A 122 -13.30 4.50 0.88
CA ALA A 122 -14.57 4.81 0.19
C ALA A 122 -14.51 4.47 -1.30
N ILE A 123 -13.39 4.78 -1.98
CA ILE A 123 -13.18 4.43 -3.40
C ILE A 123 -13.15 2.91 -3.57
N GLY A 124 -12.44 2.17 -2.72
CA GLY A 124 -12.38 0.71 -2.75
C GLY A 124 -13.76 0.07 -2.57
N MET A 125 -14.55 0.59 -1.63
CA MET A 125 -15.95 0.15 -1.44
C MET A 125 -16.79 0.40 -2.68
N LEU A 126 -16.72 1.62 -3.27
CA LEU A 126 -17.50 1.98 -4.46
C LEU A 126 -17.10 1.12 -5.66
N SER A 127 -15.82 0.87 -5.88
CA SER A 127 -15.37 0.03 -6.99
C SER A 127 -15.78 -1.44 -6.82
N SER A 128 -15.89 -1.95 -5.58
CA SER A 128 -16.38 -3.29 -5.27
C SER A 128 -17.85 -3.51 -5.55
N ILE A 129 -18.66 -2.46 -5.58
CA ILE A 129 -20.10 -2.54 -5.95
C ILE A 129 -20.26 -2.88 -7.43
N SER A 130 -19.27 -2.54 -8.25
CA SER A 130 -19.22 -2.91 -9.66
C SER A 130 -19.12 -4.44 -9.83
N ASN A 131 -19.13 -4.93 -11.07
CA ASN A 131 -18.85 -6.35 -11.31
C ASN A 131 -17.38 -6.67 -11.00
N ASP A 132 -17.12 -7.93 -10.67
CA ASP A 132 -15.79 -8.37 -10.21
C ASP A 132 -14.70 -8.11 -11.25
N LYS A 133 -15.00 -8.22 -12.56
CA LYS A 133 -14.04 -7.91 -13.63
C LYS A 133 -13.63 -6.42 -13.65
N ASN A 134 -14.57 -5.53 -13.44
CA ASN A 134 -14.30 -4.09 -13.39
C ASN A 134 -13.51 -3.72 -12.12
N ALA A 135 -13.88 -4.31 -10.97
CA ALA A 135 -13.17 -4.10 -9.71
C ALA A 135 -11.70 -4.55 -9.81
N LEU A 136 -11.45 -5.75 -10.33
CA LEU A 136 -10.09 -6.25 -10.56
C LEU A 136 -9.32 -5.42 -11.61
N GLY A 137 -10.01 -4.97 -12.66
CA GLY A 137 -9.40 -4.10 -13.67
C GLY A 137 -9.01 -2.73 -13.14
N PHE A 138 -9.79 -2.18 -12.21
CA PHE A 138 -9.46 -0.93 -11.53
C PHE A 138 -8.20 -1.10 -10.66
N ILE A 139 -8.08 -2.20 -9.90
CA ILE A 139 -6.89 -2.49 -9.11
C ILE A 139 -5.68 -2.69 -10.04
N GLU A 140 -5.80 -3.52 -11.07
CA GLU A 140 -4.71 -3.75 -12.04
C GLU A 140 -4.16 -2.45 -12.62
N GLU A 141 -5.05 -1.55 -13.01
CA GLU A 141 -4.67 -0.25 -13.56
C GLU A 141 -4.00 0.64 -12.49
N THR A 142 -4.48 0.59 -11.25
CA THR A 142 -3.87 1.31 -10.13
C THR A 142 -2.43 0.85 -9.91
N GLU A 143 -2.17 -0.46 -9.88
CA GLU A 143 -0.83 -1.01 -9.70
C GLU A 143 0.13 -0.60 -10.82
N LYS A 144 -0.33 -0.62 -12.07
CA LYS A 144 0.46 -0.13 -13.21
C LYS A 144 0.87 1.33 -13.04
N GLN A 145 -0.08 2.18 -12.65
CA GLN A 145 0.18 3.61 -12.41
C GLN A 145 1.15 3.82 -11.23
N VAL A 146 1.04 3.02 -10.17
CA VAL A 146 1.99 3.07 -9.04
C VAL A 146 3.37 2.65 -9.50
N ALA A 147 3.53 1.56 -10.26
CA ALA A 147 4.82 1.13 -10.80
C ALA A 147 5.47 2.20 -11.71
N GLU A 148 4.70 2.86 -12.58
CA GLU A 148 5.17 3.96 -13.42
C GLU A 148 5.57 5.18 -12.58
N HIS A 149 4.82 5.49 -11.54
CA HIS A 149 5.12 6.56 -10.59
C HIS A 149 6.44 6.30 -9.86
N LEU A 150 6.64 5.09 -9.33
CA LEU A 150 7.89 4.66 -8.70
C LEU A 150 9.08 4.77 -9.66
N GLU A 151 8.92 4.35 -10.91
CA GLU A 151 9.94 4.52 -11.96
C GLU A 151 10.29 5.99 -12.19
N SER A 152 9.28 6.88 -12.19
CA SER A 152 9.50 8.33 -12.33
C SER A 152 10.30 8.91 -11.16
N HIS A 153 10.06 8.39 -9.95
CA HIS A 153 10.78 8.79 -8.74
C HIS A 153 12.21 8.26 -8.75
N ILE A 154 12.43 7.00 -9.17
CA ILE A 154 13.78 6.41 -9.33
C ILE A 154 14.64 7.29 -10.24
N LYS A 155 14.09 7.76 -11.36
CA LYS A 155 14.82 8.65 -12.31
C LYS A 155 15.21 10.02 -11.72
N LYS A 156 14.51 10.46 -10.68
CA LYS A 156 14.78 11.74 -9.98
C LYS A 156 15.75 11.60 -8.81
N LEU A 157 16.12 10.37 -8.42
CA LEU A 157 17.03 10.16 -7.30
C LEU A 157 18.43 10.67 -7.62
N PRO A 158 19.13 11.21 -6.60
CA PRO A 158 20.59 11.40 -6.68
C PRO A 158 21.27 10.06 -6.99
N LYS A 159 22.27 10.08 -7.89
CA LYS A 159 22.97 8.84 -8.33
C LYS A 159 23.57 8.03 -7.18
N ASP A 160 23.93 8.70 -6.10
CA ASP A 160 24.60 8.12 -4.94
C ASP A 160 23.60 7.61 -3.88
N ASP A 161 22.30 7.86 -4.01
CA ASP A 161 21.29 7.39 -3.07
C ASP A 161 20.87 5.93 -3.37
N LYS A 162 21.78 5.01 -3.08
CA LYS A 162 21.56 3.58 -3.27
C LYS A 162 20.49 3.01 -2.33
N LYS A 163 20.33 3.61 -1.14
CA LYS A 163 19.31 3.18 -0.17
C LYS A 163 17.91 3.37 -0.74
N THR A 164 17.56 4.60 -1.11
CA THR A 164 16.23 4.89 -1.65
C THR A 164 16.00 4.18 -2.98
N TYR A 165 17.03 4.09 -3.83
CA TYR A 165 16.96 3.31 -5.06
C TYR A 165 16.57 1.84 -4.80
N SER A 166 17.19 1.18 -3.83
CA SER A 166 16.90 -0.22 -3.51
C SER A 166 15.47 -0.42 -3.02
N ILE A 167 14.97 0.52 -2.19
CA ILE A 167 13.59 0.49 -1.69
C ILE A 167 12.60 0.63 -2.85
N LEU A 168 12.73 1.70 -3.65
CA LEU A 168 11.78 1.99 -4.74
C LEU A 168 11.84 0.93 -5.84
N LYS A 169 13.01 0.36 -6.10
CA LYS A 169 13.17 -0.74 -7.07
C LYS A 169 12.43 -2.00 -6.60
N LYS A 170 12.51 -2.33 -5.31
CA LYS A 170 11.80 -3.48 -4.76
C LYS A 170 10.29 -3.27 -4.78
N MET A 171 9.82 -2.10 -4.32
CA MET A 171 8.39 -1.74 -4.39
C MET A 171 7.88 -1.84 -5.82
N LYS A 172 8.54 -1.18 -6.78
CA LYS A 172 8.15 -1.24 -8.21
C LYS A 172 8.03 -2.68 -8.72
N SER A 173 9.00 -3.54 -8.38
CA SER A 173 8.95 -4.96 -8.79
C SER A 173 7.75 -5.70 -8.19
N ASP A 174 7.35 -5.35 -6.98
CA ASP A 174 6.18 -5.93 -6.33
C ASP A 174 4.89 -5.47 -7.03
N GLU A 175 4.74 -4.16 -7.33
CA GLU A 175 3.57 -3.61 -8.03
C GLU A 175 3.41 -4.19 -9.44
N GLU A 176 4.52 -4.35 -10.18
CA GLU A 176 4.50 -5.01 -11.50
C GLU A 176 4.00 -6.45 -11.39
N HIS A 177 4.36 -7.15 -10.31
CA HIS A 177 3.93 -8.53 -10.06
C HIS A 177 2.45 -8.59 -9.67
N HIS A 178 1.97 -7.64 -8.86
CA HIS A 178 0.57 -7.49 -8.49
C HIS A 178 -0.28 -7.27 -9.76
N ALA A 179 0.09 -6.31 -10.61
CA ALA A 179 -0.64 -6.03 -11.84
C ALA A 179 -0.81 -7.27 -12.74
N VAL A 180 0.26 -8.08 -12.91
CA VAL A 180 0.20 -9.33 -13.69
C VAL A 180 -0.73 -10.36 -13.04
N SER A 181 -0.71 -10.48 -11.71
CA SER A 181 -1.57 -11.41 -10.98
C SER A 181 -3.06 -11.10 -11.19
N TYR A 182 -3.44 -9.82 -11.19
CA TYR A 182 -4.83 -9.41 -11.46
C TYR A 182 -5.26 -9.64 -12.90
N THR A 183 -4.36 -9.49 -13.86
CA THR A 183 -4.65 -9.82 -15.28
C THR A 183 -5.07 -11.28 -15.42
N HIS A 184 -4.37 -12.20 -14.76
CA HIS A 184 -4.69 -13.63 -14.80
C HIS A 184 -6.01 -13.98 -14.11
N LEU A 185 -6.36 -13.29 -13.02
CA LEU A 185 -7.62 -13.51 -12.30
C LEU A 185 -8.85 -12.97 -13.04
N ARG A 186 -8.63 -12.03 -13.97
CA ARG A 186 -9.68 -11.38 -14.75
C ARG A 186 -10.01 -12.13 -16.05
N ALA A 187 -9.07 -12.92 -16.57
CA ALA A 187 -9.22 -13.69 -17.80
C ALA A 187 -10.16 -14.88 -17.64
#